data_f0554cc21bc7bfe69b3b722a1040c5d1
#
_entry.id   f0554cc21bc7bfe69b3b722a1040c5d1
#
_cell.length_a   1.000
_cell.length_b   1.000
_cell.length_c   1.000
_cell.angle_alpha   90.00
_cell.angle_beta   90.00
_cell.angle_gamma   90.00
#
_symmetry.space_group_name_H-M   'P 1'
#
loop_
_entity.id
_entity.type
_entity.pdbx_description
1 polymer ?
#
loop_
_entity_poly.entity_id
_entity_poly.type
_entity_poly.pdbx_seq_one_letter_code
_entity_poly.pdbx_strand_id
1 'polypeptide(L)'
;VVHNRVEVQRLERLGMHTVTHDQMPELGGRSLFIRAHGEPPSTYRLAEELGIELIDATCPVVAKLQRRVVEAHEKMRQVGGQVVILGKRGHAEVIGLTGQVEAPTLVVETEEDLDQIDFTRPIYFLSQTTQSISLFQHLCDRMRSRATDPAQVFAHDTICRQVSNRESHLEEFAGRFDVIIFVCGRKSSNGRVLFEVCRRANPRSYNVCLLYTSPSPRDS
;
A
#
# COMPACT_ATOMS: atom_id res chain seq x y z
N VAL A 1 -7.56 -10.28 0.91
CA VAL A 1 -6.94 -11.07 -0.15
C VAL A 1 -6.57 -10.17 -1.31
N VAL A 2 -7.46 -9.73 -2.15
CA VAL A 2 -7.21 -8.77 -3.22
C VAL A 2 -8.32 -7.72 -3.18
N HIS A 3 -8.05 -6.50 -3.65
CA HIS A 3 -9.07 -5.45 -3.76
C HIS A 3 -10.05 -5.72 -4.93
N ASN A 4 -10.34 -6.98 -5.16
CA ASN A 4 -11.25 -7.48 -6.18
C ASN A 4 -12.36 -8.30 -5.51
N ARG A 5 -13.54 -7.69 -5.37
CA ARG A 5 -14.68 -8.31 -4.70
C ARG A 5 -15.13 -9.62 -5.36
N VAL A 6 -14.99 -9.72 -6.67
CA VAL A 6 -15.41 -10.92 -7.41
C VAL A 6 -14.49 -12.08 -7.10
N GLU A 7 -13.17 -11.84 -7.05
CA GLU A 7 -12.22 -12.87 -6.69
C GLU A 7 -12.38 -13.31 -5.23
N VAL A 8 -12.67 -12.37 -4.32
CA VAL A 8 -13.03 -12.70 -2.93
C VAL A 8 -14.26 -13.61 -2.90
N GLN A 9 -15.33 -13.26 -3.61
CA GLN A 9 -16.53 -14.10 -3.69
C GLN A 9 -16.26 -15.48 -4.31
N ARG A 10 -15.37 -15.55 -5.32
CA ARG A 10 -14.96 -16.85 -5.89
C ARG A 10 -14.26 -17.71 -4.85
N LEU A 11 -13.35 -17.14 -4.09
CA LEU A 11 -12.62 -17.84 -3.03
C LEU A 11 -13.56 -18.24 -1.88
N GLU A 12 -14.53 -17.40 -1.54
CA GLU A 12 -15.57 -17.73 -0.53
C GLU A 12 -16.40 -18.95 -0.95
N ARG A 13 -16.76 -19.05 -2.24
CA ARG A 13 -17.43 -20.26 -2.76
C ARG A 13 -16.56 -21.53 -2.70
N LEU A 14 -15.26 -21.37 -2.64
CA LEU A 14 -14.30 -22.47 -2.46
C LEU A 14 -14.00 -22.77 -0.98
N GLY A 15 -14.73 -22.14 -0.05
CA GLY A 15 -14.62 -22.40 1.37
C GLY A 15 -13.63 -21.50 2.12
N MET A 16 -13.04 -20.49 1.46
CA MET A 16 -12.26 -19.45 2.17
C MET A 16 -13.20 -18.39 2.75
N HIS A 17 -12.93 -17.96 3.98
CA HIS A 17 -13.70 -16.89 4.62
C HIS A 17 -12.78 -15.72 4.96
N THR A 18 -13.28 -14.50 4.72
CA THR A 18 -12.58 -13.30 5.20
C THR A 18 -12.91 -13.14 6.68
N VAL A 19 -11.89 -13.04 7.51
CA VAL A 19 -12.01 -12.85 8.96
C VAL A 19 -11.36 -11.53 9.39
N THR A 20 -11.86 -10.97 10.47
CA THR A 20 -11.26 -9.83 11.18
C THR A 20 -10.41 -10.32 12.36
N HIS A 21 -9.57 -9.46 12.94
CA HIS A 21 -8.77 -9.81 14.09
C HIS A 21 -9.60 -10.28 15.29
N ASP A 22 -10.78 -9.66 15.50
CA ASP A 22 -11.70 -10.03 16.60
C ASP A 22 -12.27 -11.44 16.46
N GLN A 23 -12.27 -11.99 15.24
CA GLN A 23 -12.76 -13.35 14.96
C GLN A 23 -11.64 -14.41 15.05
N MET A 24 -10.38 -14.00 15.19
CA MET A 24 -9.26 -14.95 15.27
C MET A 24 -9.41 -15.99 16.40
N PRO A 25 -9.91 -15.65 17.61
CA PRO A 25 -10.12 -16.64 18.66
C PRO A 25 -11.09 -17.77 18.30
N GLU A 26 -11.99 -17.55 17.31
CA GLU A 26 -12.96 -18.53 16.84
C GLU A 26 -12.38 -19.53 15.82
N LEU A 27 -11.12 -19.30 15.38
CA LEU A 27 -10.51 -20.08 14.30
C LEU A 27 -9.83 -21.38 14.76
N GLY A 28 -9.93 -21.75 16.02
CA GLY A 28 -9.21 -22.90 16.60
C GLY A 28 -9.04 -24.08 15.66
N GLY A 29 -7.79 -24.50 15.42
CA GLY A 29 -7.45 -25.62 14.54
C GLY A 29 -7.62 -25.39 13.04
N ARG A 30 -7.86 -24.16 12.60
CA ARG A 30 -7.93 -23.76 11.18
C ARG A 30 -6.65 -23.05 10.74
N SER A 31 -6.42 -23.01 9.41
CA SER A 31 -5.32 -22.26 8.82
C SER A 31 -5.78 -20.84 8.50
N LEU A 32 -4.93 -19.84 8.77
CA LEU A 32 -5.16 -18.43 8.44
C LEU A 32 -4.19 -17.98 7.34
N PHE A 33 -4.74 -17.44 6.25
CA PHE A 33 -3.98 -16.93 5.13
C PHE A 33 -3.71 -15.42 5.31
N ILE A 34 -2.44 -15.04 5.43
CA ILE A 34 -1.99 -13.64 5.44
C ILE A 34 -1.85 -13.16 4.00
N ARG A 35 -2.54 -12.08 3.67
CA ARG A 35 -2.53 -11.49 2.32
C ARG A 35 -1.23 -10.74 2.01
N ALA A 36 -1.03 -10.41 0.73
CA ALA A 36 0.20 -9.76 0.24
C ALA A 36 0.55 -8.41 0.90
N HIS A 37 -0.39 -7.77 1.58
CA HIS A 37 -0.17 -6.50 2.29
C HIS A 37 0.59 -6.65 3.62
N GLY A 38 0.77 -7.89 4.09
CA GLY A 38 1.35 -8.18 5.40
C GLY A 38 0.44 -7.75 6.56
N GLU A 39 0.86 -8.11 7.74
CA GLU A 39 0.16 -7.79 8.99
C GLU A 39 1.18 -7.28 10.04
N PRO A 40 0.73 -6.64 11.12
CA PRO A 40 1.58 -6.30 12.26
C PRO A 40 2.10 -7.56 12.97
N PRO A 41 3.24 -7.50 13.68
CA PRO A 41 3.74 -8.61 14.49
C PRO A 41 2.75 -9.13 15.54
N SER A 42 1.85 -8.28 16.03
CA SER A 42 0.78 -8.67 16.96
C SER A 42 -0.15 -9.73 16.38
N THR A 43 -0.44 -9.69 15.07
CA THR A 43 -1.27 -10.70 14.40
C THR A 43 -0.60 -12.07 14.40
N TYR A 44 0.72 -12.10 14.17
CA TYR A 44 1.50 -13.35 14.17
C TYR A 44 1.58 -13.94 15.58
N ARG A 45 1.84 -13.12 16.59
CA ARG A 45 1.85 -13.56 18.01
C ARG A 45 0.49 -14.12 18.43
N LEU A 46 -0.60 -13.41 18.11
CA LEU A 46 -1.94 -13.88 18.43
C LEU A 46 -2.26 -15.21 17.77
N ALA A 47 -1.86 -15.40 16.52
CA ALA A 47 -2.06 -16.67 15.81
C ALA A 47 -1.26 -17.82 16.48
N GLU A 48 -0.03 -17.56 16.91
CA GLU A 48 0.79 -18.52 17.64
C GLU A 48 0.15 -18.88 18.99
N GLU A 49 -0.29 -17.90 19.77
CA GLU A 49 -0.99 -18.09 21.06
C GLU A 49 -2.27 -18.91 20.92
N LEU A 50 -3.00 -18.75 19.80
CA LEU A 50 -4.24 -19.47 19.50
C LEU A 50 -4.01 -20.83 18.80
N GLY A 51 -2.75 -21.19 18.50
CA GLY A 51 -2.42 -22.43 17.78
C GLY A 51 -2.96 -22.44 16.35
N ILE A 52 -3.09 -21.27 15.70
CA ILE A 52 -3.56 -21.12 14.31
C ILE A 52 -2.37 -21.31 13.37
N GLU A 53 -2.51 -22.22 12.39
CA GLU A 53 -1.52 -22.35 11.33
C GLU A 53 -1.55 -21.14 10.40
N LEU A 54 -0.41 -20.45 10.24
CA LEU A 54 -0.30 -19.32 9.33
C LEU A 54 0.27 -19.70 7.97
N ILE A 55 -0.44 -19.32 6.92
CA ILE A 55 0.05 -19.35 5.54
C ILE A 55 0.35 -17.90 5.15
N ASP A 56 1.62 -17.52 5.25
CA ASP A 56 2.03 -16.13 5.00
C ASP A 56 2.33 -15.91 3.51
N ALA A 57 1.47 -15.14 2.84
CA ALA A 57 1.66 -14.71 1.46
C ALA A 57 2.01 -13.21 1.35
N THR A 58 2.64 -12.65 2.37
CA THR A 58 3.14 -11.26 2.34
C THR A 58 4.09 -11.07 1.15
N CYS A 59 3.83 -10.05 0.35
CA CYS A 59 4.69 -9.73 -0.78
C CYS A 59 6.13 -9.45 -0.28
N PRO A 60 7.18 -10.04 -0.89
CA PRO A 60 8.56 -9.79 -0.47
C PRO A 60 8.97 -8.31 -0.45
N VAL A 61 8.38 -7.49 -1.34
CA VAL A 61 8.61 -6.03 -1.36
C VAL A 61 8.02 -5.38 -0.11
N VAL A 62 6.81 -5.79 0.29
CA VAL A 62 6.15 -5.31 1.52
C VAL A 62 6.92 -5.77 2.75
N ALA A 63 7.32 -7.05 2.82
CA ALA A 63 8.12 -7.58 3.93
C ALA A 63 9.46 -6.85 4.09
N LYS A 64 10.11 -6.48 2.97
CA LYS A 64 11.31 -5.63 3.01
C LYS A 64 11.02 -4.23 3.53
N LEU A 65 9.89 -3.64 3.16
CA LEU A 65 9.48 -2.34 3.65
C LEU A 65 9.14 -2.37 5.15
N GLN A 66 8.46 -3.42 5.64
CA GLN A 66 8.20 -3.61 7.07
C GLN A 66 9.50 -3.61 7.88
N ARG A 67 10.52 -4.37 7.45
CA ARG A 67 11.84 -4.35 8.11
C ARG A 67 12.48 -2.95 8.09
N ARG A 68 12.36 -2.23 6.95
CA ARG A 68 12.89 -0.87 6.84
C ARG A 68 12.18 0.12 7.76
N VAL A 69 10.89 -0.06 8.04
CA VAL A 69 10.17 0.75 9.02
C VAL A 69 10.76 0.56 10.42
N VAL A 70 11.04 -0.69 10.81
CA VAL A 70 11.70 -0.99 12.10
C VAL A 70 13.08 -0.34 12.18
N GLU A 71 13.91 -0.49 11.13
CA GLU A 71 15.24 0.14 11.05
C GLU A 71 15.16 1.68 11.10
N ALA A 72 14.16 2.27 10.46
CA ALA A 72 13.93 3.71 10.46
C ALA A 72 13.60 4.21 11.88
N HIS A 73 12.72 3.52 12.60
CA HIS A 73 12.39 3.87 13.98
C HIS A 73 13.60 3.76 14.91
N GLU A 74 14.41 2.72 14.77
CA GLU A 74 15.62 2.58 15.58
C GLU A 74 16.61 3.73 15.34
N LYS A 75 16.83 4.12 14.08
CA LYS A 75 17.67 5.26 13.72
C LYS A 75 17.12 6.57 14.26
N MET A 76 15.83 6.80 14.10
CA MET A 76 15.20 8.05 14.53
C MET A 76 15.12 8.15 16.05
N ARG A 77 14.97 7.04 16.77
CA ARG A 77 15.04 7.00 18.24
C ARG A 77 16.39 7.53 18.77
N GLN A 78 17.49 7.18 18.09
CA GLN A 78 18.84 7.60 18.53
C GLN A 78 19.09 9.11 18.38
N VAL A 79 18.42 9.77 17.43
CA VAL A 79 18.61 11.19 17.09
C VAL A 79 17.40 12.06 17.45
N GLY A 80 16.43 11.50 18.16
CA GLY A 80 15.19 12.22 18.49
C GLY A 80 14.32 12.58 17.27
N GLY A 81 14.48 11.84 16.18
CA GLY A 81 13.76 12.07 14.92
C GLY A 81 12.36 11.46 14.90
N GLN A 82 11.75 11.46 13.73
CA GLN A 82 10.41 10.94 13.49
C GLN A 82 10.35 10.14 12.17
N VAL A 83 9.46 9.15 12.12
CA VAL A 83 9.22 8.34 10.92
C VAL A 83 7.90 8.77 10.29
N VAL A 84 7.95 9.04 8.98
CA VAL A 84 6.80 9.49 8.17
C VAL A 84 6.61 8.51 7.02
N ILE A 85 5.37 8.11 6.77
CA ILE A 85 5.00 7.21 5.67
C ILE A 85 3.98 7.91 4.78
N LEU A 86 4.32 8.10 3.50
CA LEU A 86 3.34 8.44 2.47
C LEU A 86 2.48 7.21 2.21
N GLY A 87 1.19 7.28 2.53
CA GLY A 87 0.29 6.15 2.35
C GLY A 87 -1.14 6.48 2.71
N LYS A 88 -2.06 5.69 2.23
CA LYS A 88 -3.48 5.88 2.50
C LYS A 88 -3.84 5.37 3.90
N ARG A 89 -4.35 6.25 4.78
CA ARG A 89 -4.85 5.87 6.12
C ARG A 89 -5.91 4.78 6.02
N GLY A 90 -5.83 3.79 6.89
CA GLY A 90 -6.73 2.65 6.89
C GLY A 90 -6.49 1.62 5.77
N HIS A 91 -5.53 1.83 4.89
CA HIS A 91 -5.12 0.80 3.94
C HIS A 91 -4.36 -0.31 4.66
N ALA A 92 -4.65 -1.57 4.31
CA ALA A 92 -4.08 -2.73 4.97
C ALA A 92 -2.55 -2.74 5.02
N GLU A 93 -1.89 -2.34 3.94
CA GLU A 93 -0.42 -2.23 3.93
C GLU A 93 0.06 -1.18 4.93
N VAL A 94 -0.59 -0.01 5.00
CA VAL A 94 -0.21 1.06 5.94
C VAL A 94 -0.43 0.61 7.39
N ILE A 95 -1.53 -0.09 7.69
CA ILE A 95 -1.75 -0.70 9.00
C ILE A 95 -0.63 -1.69 9.33
N GLY A 96 -0.28 -2.56 8.38
CA GLY A 96 0.83 -3.50 8.54
C GLY A 96 2.19 -2.82 8.74
N LEU A 97 2.43 -1.66 8.13
CA LEU A 97 3.68 -0.88 8.28
C LEU A 97 3.73 -0.15 9.62
N THR A 98 2.68 0.60 9.96
CA THR A 98 2.64 1.39 11.21
C THR A 98 2.59 0.52 12.45
N GLY A 99 2.04 -0.69 12.34
CA GLY A 99 1.98 -1.66 13.43
C GLY A 99 3.27 -2.49 13.63
N GLN A 100 4.35 -2.24 12.86
CA GLN A 100 5.63 -2.95 13.06
C GLN A 100 6.31 -2.59 14.36
N VAL A 101 6.03 -1.42 14.88
CA VAL A 101 6.59 -0.88 16.13
C VAL A 101 5.49 -0.21 16.94
N GLU A 102 5.69 -0.11 18.26
CA GLU A 102 4.75 0.61 19.14
C GLU A 102 4.92 2.15 19.06
N ALA A 103 6.10 2.60 18.60
CA ALA A 103 6.38 4.02 18.46
C ALA A 103 5.51 4.69 17.38
N PRO A 104 5.09 5.96 17.59
CA PRO A 104 4.24 6.66 16.63
C PRO A 104 4.88 6.79 15.25
N THR A 105 4.15 6.40 14.22
CA THR A 105 4.50 6.61 12.81
C THR A 105 3.51 7.59 12.20
N LEU A 106 4.00 8.70 11.65
CA LEU A 106 3.15 9.69 11.00
C LEU A 106 2.76 9.20 9.59
N VAL A 107 1.48 9.30 9.25
CA VAL A 107 0.99 8.95 7.92
C VAL A 107 0.53 10.22 7.20
N VAL A 108 1.07 10.45 6.02
CA VAL A 108 0.70 11.56 5.14
C VAL A 108 0.09 11.02 3.86
N GLU A 109 -1.01 11.61 3.42
CA GLU A 109 -1.69 11.30 2.15
C GLU A 109 -1.54 12.43 1.14
N THR A 110 -1.51 13.68 1.64
CA THR A 110 -1.49 14.91 0.84
C THR A 110 -0.47 15.91 1.40
N GLU A 111 -0.28 17.04 0.73
CA GLU A 111 0.64 18.10 1.20
C GLU A 111 0.15 18.73 2.50
N GLU A 112 -1.15 18.86 2.71
CA GLU A 112 -1.74 19.44 3.92
C GLU A 112 -1.40 18.62 5.17
N ASP A 113 -1.23 17.31 5.01
CA ASP A 113 -0.83 16.43 6.11
C ASP A 113 0.59 16.71 6.63
N LEU A 114 1.41 17.47 5.90
CA LEU A 114 2.75 17.86 6.35
C LEU A 114 2.71 18.76 7.60
N ASP A 115 1.58 19.38 7.90
CA ASP A 115 1.44 20.27 9.07
C ASP A 115 1.50 19.51 10.41
N GLN A 116 1.35 18.18 10.39
CA GLN A 116 1.54 17.33 11.57
C GLN A 116 3.03 17.02 11.88
N ILE A 117 3.95 17.38 10.96
CA ILE A 117 5.38 17.06 11.07
C ILE A 117 6.11 18.17 11.82
N ASP A 118 6.94 17.80 12.78
CA ASP A 118 7.88 18.72 13.44
C ASP A 118 9.14 18.86 12.59
N PHE A 119 9.24 19.95 11.84
CA PHE A 119 10.36 20.23 10.94
C PHE A 119 11.66 20.68 11.63
N THR A 120 11.66 20.77 12.95
CA THR A 120 12.88 21.01 13.74
C THR A 120 13.64 19.71 14.07
N ARG A 121 13.03 18.55 13.78
CA ARG A 121 13.55 17.23 14.09
C ARG A 121 13.93 16.46 12.81
N PRO A 122 14.90 15.54 12.89
CA PRO A 122 15.21 14.63 11.78
C PRO A 122 13.97 13.85 11.32
N ILE A 123 13.83 13.68 10.00
CA ILE A 123 12.69 13.00 9.36
C ILE A 123 13.20 11.80 8.56
N TYR A 124 12.64 10.63 8.80
CA TYR A 124 12.82 9.46 7.94
C TYR A 124 11.54 9.22 7.15
N PHE A 125 11.58 9.48 5.84
CA PHE A 125 10.42 9.45 4.96
C PHE A 125 10.42 8.22 4.07
N LEU A 126 9.34 7.45 4.14
CA LEU A 126 9.07 6.23 3.39
C LEU A 126 7.75 6.35 2.62
N SER A 127 7.48 5.39 1.75
CA SER A 127 6.23 5.33 1.00
C SER A 127 5.61 3.94 1.03
N GLN A 128 4.28 3.87 1.09
CA GLN A 128 3.52 2.69 0.71
C GLN A 128 3.89 2.25 -0.71
N THR A 129 3.95 0.95 -0.96
CA THR A 129 4.49 0.38 -2.21
C THR A 129 3.73 0.77 -3.48
N THR A 130 2.48 1.22 -3.35
CA THR A 130 1.57 1.56 -4.46
C THR A 130 1.28 3.06 -4.60
N GLN A 131 2.16 3.90 -4.08
CA GLN A 131 2.05 5.35 -4.21
C GLN A 131 2.63 5.86 -5.52
N SER A 132 2.31 7.13 -5.86
CA SER A 132 2.87 7.84 -7.01
C SER A 132 4.28 8.33 -6.72
N ILE A 133 5.21 8.09 -7.65
CA ILE A 133 6.59 8.61 -7.57
C ILE A 133 6.57 10.14 -7.57
N SER A 134 5.75 10.76 -8.41
CA SER A 134 5.67 12.22 -8.51
C SER A 134 5.18 12.85 -7.22
N LEU A 135 4.18 12.25 -6.56
CA LEU A 135 3.72 12.72 -5.25
C LEU A 135 4.80 12.55 -4.19
N PHE A 136 5.49 11.39 -4.17
CA PHE A 136 6.58 11.16 -3.23
C PHE A 136 7.69 12.21 -3.39
N GLN A 137 8.14 12.48 -4.61
CA GLN A 137 9.16 13.49 -4.90
C GLN A 137 8.69 14.89 -4.49
N HIS A 138 7.46 15.27 -4.86
CA HIS A 138 6.88 16.55 -4.47
C HIS A 138 6.90 16.74 -2.96
N LEU A 139 6.43 15.74 -2.18
CA LEU A 139 6.44 15.83 -0.72
C LEU A 139 7.86 15.84 -0.14
N CYS A 140 8.83 15.13 -0.74
CA CYS A 140 10.24 15.23 -0.36
C CYS A 140 10.76 16.68 -0.46
N ASP A 141 10.48 17.33 -1.58
CA ASP A 141 10.94 18.70 -1.82
C ASP A 141 10.26 19.68 -0.86
N ARG A 142 8.96 19.50 -0.60
CA ARG A 142 8.21 20.28 0.39
C ARG A 142 8.74 20.09 1.81
N MET A 143 9.05 18.83 2.21
CA MET A 143 9.65 18.55 3.52
C MET A 143 11.02 19.22 3.65
N ARG A 144 11.89 19.10 2.65
CA ARG A 144 13.20 19.73 2.66
C ARG A 144 13.13 21.25 2.72
N SER A 145 12.18 21.88 2.03
CA SER A 145 12.00 23.33 2.06
C SER A 145 11.48 23.86 3.40
N ARG A 146 10.81 23.01 4.20
CA ARG A 146 10.26 23.36 5.52
C ARG A 146 11.18 22.98 6.67
N ALA A 147 12.08 22.00 6.47
CA ALA A 147 12.98 21.50 7.51
C ALA A 147 14.01 22.58 7.91
N THR A 148 14.29 22.68 9.21
CA THR A 148 15.34 23.54 9.75
C THR A 148 16.71 23.17 9.16
N ASP A 149 16.96 21.86 8.98
CA ASP A 149 18.12 21.32 8.28
C ASP A 149 17.65 20.34 7.18
N PRO A 150 17.66 20.75 5.90
CA PRO A 150 17.27 19.89 4.79
C PRO A 150 18.06 18.59 4.70
N ALA A 151 19.30 18.54 5.21
CA ALA A 151 20.14 17.35 5.20
C ALA A 151 19.63 16.25 6.16
N GLN A 152 18.76 16.61 7.12
CA GLN A 152 18.13 15.68 8.05
C GLN A 152 16.80 15.11 7.55
N VAL A 153 16.44 15.33 6.29
CA VAL A 153 15.31 14.67 5.63
C VAL A 153 15.81 13.46 4.84
N PHE A 154 15.77 12.30 5.47
CA PHE A 154 16.17 11.00 4.90
C PHE A 154 15.01 10.37 4.14
N ALA A 155 14.88 10.69 2.85
CA ALA A 155 13.80 10.16 2.02
C ALA A 155 14.26 8.90 1.28
N HIS A 156 13.49 7.82 1.42
CA HIS A 156 13.72 6.55 0.76
C HIS A 156 12.52 6.16 -0.09
N ASP A 157 12.68 6.17 -1.40
CA ASP A 157 11.67 5.67 -2.33
C ASP A 157 11.51 4.16 -2.16
N THR A 158 10.38 3.76 -1.57
CA THR A 158 9.99 2.38 -1.33
C THR A 158 8.82 1.94 -2.21
N ILE A 159 8.49 2.72 -3.23
CA ILE A 159 7.47 2.38 -4.22
C ILE A 159 7.89 1.15 -5.00
N CYS A 160 6.96 0.22 -5.21
CA CYS A 160 7.23 -1.02 -5.91
C CYS A 160 7.55 -0.75 -7.38
N ARG A 161 8.72 -1.20 -7.87
CA ARG A 161 9.14 -1.03 -9.28
C ARG A 161 8.20 -1.74 -10.26
N GLN A 162 7.53 -2.80 -9.84
CA GLN A 162 6.49 -3.45 -10.64
C GLN A 162 5.27 -2.52 -10.87
N VAL A 163 5.05 -1.57 -9.97
CA VAL A 163 4.00 -0.54 -10.11
C VAL A 163 4.54 0.63 -10.94
N SER A 164 5.68 1.20 -10.55
CA SER A 164 6.23 2.41 -11.16
C SER A 164 6.69 2.23 -12.62
N ASN A 165 7.29 1.09 -12.96
CA ASN A 165 7.72 0.83 -14.35
C ASN A 165 6.52 0.67 -15.30
N ARG A 166 5.33 0.40 -14.78
CA ARG A 166 4.11 0.35 -15.61
C ARG A 166 3.63 1.73 -16.02
N GLU A 167 3.96 2.77 -15.27
CA GLU A 167 3.48 4.13 -15.57
C GLU A 167 3.97 4.60 -16.94
N SER A 168 5.27 4.50 -17.24
CA SER A 168 5.84 4.93 -18.52
C SER A 168 5.31 4.11 -19.71
N HIS A 169 5.23 2.80 -19.56
CA HIS A 169 4.66 1.95 -20.61
C HIS A 169 3.18 2.22 -20.84
N LEU A 170 2.45 2.52 -19.78
CA LEU A 170 1.02 2.80 -19.85
C LEU A 170 0.75 4.18 -20.46
N GLU A 171 1.59 5.17 -20.16
CA GLU A 171 1.54 6.50 -20.78
C GLU A 171 1.76 6.42 -22.29
N GLU A 172 2.81 5.70 -22.71
CA GLU A 172 3.08 5.44 -24.13
C GLU A 172 1.91 4.70 -24.81
N PHE A 173 1.40 3.65 -24.14
CA PHE A 173 0.25 2.89 -24.65
C PHE A 173 -0.98 3.78 -24.79
N ALA A 174 -1.33 4.56 -23.77
CA ALA A 174 -2.52 5.40 -23.80
C ALA A 174 -2.47 6.48 -24.89
N GLY A 175 -1.27 6.98 -25.22
CA GLY A 175 -1.08 7.95 -26.30
C GLY A 175 -1.24 7.38 -27.71
N ARG A 176 -1.25 6.05 -27.89
CA ARG A 176 -1.37 5.40 -29.20
C ARG A 176 -2.80 5.16 -29.66
N PHE A 177 -3.80 5.27 -28.78
CA PHE A 177 -5.18 4.92 -29.07
C PHE A 177 -6.12 6.10 -28.88
N ASP A 178 -7.23 6.11 -29.64
CA ASP A 178 -8.23 7.17 -29.55
C ASP A 178 -9.01 7.15 -28.24
N VAL A 179 -9.23 5.97 -27.68
CA VAL A 179 -10.00 5.75 -26.44
C VAL A 179 -9.35 4.65 -25.61
N ILE A 180 -9.24 4.88 -24.32
CA ILE A 180 -8.76 3.90 -23.37
C ILE A 180 -9.89 3.46 -22.44
N ILE A 181 -10.13 2.15 -22.36
CA ILE A 181 -10.98 1.56 -21.34
C ILE A 181 -10.09 0.89 -20.30
N PHE A 182 -9.98 1.53 -19.14
CA PHE A 182 -9.17 1.03 -18.03
C PHE A 182 -10.04 0.25 -17.04
N VAL A 183 -9.71 -1.01 -16.81
CA VAL A 183 -10.51 -1.88 -15.94
C VAL A 183 -9.78 -2.12 -14.62
N CYS A 184 -10.36 -1.68 -13.50
CA CYS A 184 -9.82 -1.96 -12.18
C CYS A 184 -10.90 -2.03 -11.10
N GLY A 185 -10.58 -2.67 -9.95
CA GLY A 185 -11.46 -2.67 -8.78
C GLY A 185 -11.56 -1.28 -8.14
N ARG A 186 -12.75 -0.87 -7.69
CA ARG A 186 -13.02 0.45 -7.06
C ARG A 186 -12.10 0.78 -5.89
N LYS A 187 -11.67 -0.23 -5.13
CA LYS A 187 -10.80 -0.09 -3.95
C LYS A 187 -9.32 -0.29 -4.26
N SER A 188 -8.95 -0.55 -5.53
CA SER A 188 -7.56 -0.77 -5.92
C SER A 188 -6.77 0.55 -5.89
N SER A 189 -5.85 0.68 -4.95
CA SER A 189 -4.92 1.82 -4.85
C SER A 189 -4.04 1.93 -6.10
N ASN A 190 -3.42 0.81 -6.50
CA ASN A 190 -2.62 0.71 -7.71
C ASN A 190 -3.43 1.05 -8.97
N GLY A 191 -4.68 0.53 -9.06
CA GLY A 191 -5.55 0.80 -10.21
C GLY A 191 -5.85 2.30 -10.37
N ARG A 192 -6.03 3.03 -9.28
CA ARG A 192 -6.26 4.49 -9.34
C ARG A 192 -5.04 5.25 -9.84
N VAL A 193 -3.84 4.94 -9.32
CA VAL A 193 -2.60 5.56 -9.76
C VAL A 193 -2.39 5.35 -11.27
N LEU A 194 -2.53 4.12 -11.73
CA LEU A 194 -2.37 3.79 -13.14
C LEU A 194 -3.45 4.42 -14.04
N PHE A 195 -4.68 4.52 -13.57
CA PHE A 195 -5.74 5.20 -14.32
C PHE A 195 -5.45 6.71 -14.50
N GLU A 196 -4.92 7.38 -13.48
CA GLU A 196 -4.53 8.79 -13.60
C GLU A 196 -3.40 8.99 -14.62
N VAL A 197 -2.48 8.03 -14.76
CA VAL A 197 -1.47 8.03 -15.82
C VAL A 197 -2.14 7.96 -17.18
N CYS A 198 -3.09 7.02 -17.40
CA CYS A 198 -3.85 6.93 -18.64
C CYS A 198 -4.58 8.24 -18.97
N ARG A 199 -5.26 8.83 -17.97
CA ARG A 199 -6.07 10.03 -18.15
C ARG A 199 -5.22 11.26 -18.50
N ARG A 200 -4.01 11.36 -17.97
CA ARG A 200 -3.06 12.43 -18.33
C ARG A 200 -2.56 12.28 -19.77
N ALA A 201 -2.25 11.05 -20.19
CA ALA A 201 -1.76 10.77 -21.54
C ALA A 201 -2.87 10.82 -22.59
N ASN A 202 -4.10 10.43 -22.22
CA ASN A 202 -5.26 10.42 -23.09
C ASN A 202 -6.51 10.84 -22.31
N PRO A 203 -7.04 12.07 -22.53
CA PRO A 203 -8.25 12.55 -21.85
C PRO A 203 -9.51 11.70 -22.12
N ARG A 204 -9.50 10.90 -23.20
CA ARG A 204 -10.59 9.95 -23.52
C ARG A 204 -10.38 8.59 -22.86
N SER A 205 -9.84 8.56 -21.64
CA SER A 205 -9.68 7.38 -20.80
C SER A 205 -10.85 7.25 -19.83
N TYR A 206 -11.46 6.07 -19.79
CA TYR A 206 -12.61 5.75 -18.95
C TYR A 206 -12.28 4.61 -17.98
N ASN A 207 -12.54 4.83 -16.70
CA ASN A 207 -12.37 3.78 -15.68
C ASN A 207 -13.66 2.98 -15.54
N VAL A 208 -13.56 1.69 -15.79
CA VAL A 208 -14.67 0.74 -15.64
C VAL A 208 -14.33 -0.23 -14.50
N CYS A 209 -15.22 -0.34 -13.53
CA CYS A 209 -15.11 -1.42 -12.55
C CYS A 209 -15.41 -2.75 -13.24
N LEU A 210 -14.68 -3.82 -12.88
CA LEU A 210 -14.90 -5.17 -13.38
C LEU A 210 -16.41 -5.49 -13.41
N LEU A 211 -16.99 -5.36 -14.59
CA LEU A 211 -18.34 -5.79 -14.86
C LEU A 211 -18.28 -7.26 -15.29
N TYR A 212 -18.57 -8.15 -14.36
CA TYR A 212 -19.00 -9.50 -14.75
C TYR A 212 -20.41 -9.41 -15.30
N THR A 213 -20.51 -8.92 -16.51
CA THR A 213 -21.73 -9.01 -17.29
C THR A 213 -21.40 -9.78 -18.56
N SER A 214 -21.74 -11.01 -18.55
CA SER A 214 -21.77 -11.96 -19.68
C SER A 214 -20.72 -13.06 -19.58
N PRO A 215 -21.13 -14.32 -19.62
CA PRO A 215 -20.19 -15.38 -19.91
C PRO A 215 -19.52 -15.06 -21.26
N SER A 216 -18.20 -15.33 -21.32
CA SER A 216 -17.48 -15.25 -22.58
C SER A 216 -18.17 -16.17 -23.61
N PRO A 217 -18.29 -15.78 -24.89
CA PRO A 217 -18.78 -16.70 -25.93
C PRO A 217 -17.98 -18.02 -26.06
N ARG A 218 -16.89 -18.15 -25.31
CA ARG A 218 -16.07 -19.37 -25.24
C ARG A 218 -16.46 -20.33 -24.11
N ASP A 219 -17.40 -19.92 -23.25
CA ASP A 219 -17.86 -20.70 -22.09
C ASP A 219 -19.25 -21.33 -22.34
N SER A 220 -19.71 -21.35 -23.59
CA SER A 220 -20.92 -22.02 -24.09
C SER A 220 -20.59 -23.28 -24.88
#